data_b436615169fc791a4ba77c0a2bb3db82
#
_entry.id   b436615169fc791a4ba77c0a2bb3db82
#
_cell.length_a   1.000
_cell.length_b   1.000
_cell.length_c   1.000
_cell.angle_alpha   90.00
_cell.angle_beta   90.00
_cell.angle_gamma   90.00
#
_symmetry.space_group_name_H-M   'P 1'
#
loop_
_entity.id
_entity.type
_entity.pdbx_description
1 polymer ?
#
loop_
_entity_poly.entity_id
_entity_poly.type
_entity_poly.pdbx_seq_one_letter_code
_entity_poly.pdbx_strand_id
1 'polypeptide(L)'
;DEEVKKRQTSAVAYPGYMHADEVETSLMLALAPEFVNMAEARAHYPEFPHNFRYQPMRWTEFSAYAVLGDPTLASEEKGRAFVARALATTLASIRHHLTQGARDD
;
A
#
# COMPACT_ATOMS: atom_id res chain seq x y z
N ASP A 1 -7.69 6.55 1.07
CA ASP A 1 -8.98 6.29 0.45
C ASP A 1 -9.83 5.39 1.37
N GLU A 2 -11.03 5.82 1.68
CA GLU A 2 -11.93 5.12 2.60
C GLU A 2 -12.35 3.73 2.08
N GLU A 3 -12.47 3.55 0.77
CA GLU A 3 -12.80 2.24 0.20
C GLU A 3 -11.65 1.24 0.36
N VAL A 4 -10.43 1.69 0.26
CA VAL A 4 -9.25 0.85 0.54
C VAL A 4 -9.23 0.46 2.01
N LYS A 5 -9.45 1.43 2.90
CA LYS A 5 -9.50 1.17 4.35
C LYS A 5 -10.56 0.17 4.76
N LYS A 6 -11.74 0.21 4.12
CA LYS A 6 -12.81 -0.76 4.39
C LYS A 6 -12.45 -2.18 4.00
N ARG A 7 -11.58 -2.37 3.01
CA ARG A 7 -11.17 -3.69 2.51
C ARG A 7 -9.89 -4.18 3.15
N GLN A 8 -9.09 -3.28 3.70
CA GLN A 8 -7.90 -3.63 4.45
C GLN A 8 -8.30 -4.13 5.83
N THR A 9 -7.89 -5.34 6.17
CA THR A 9 -8.23 -5.97 7.45
C THR A 9 -7.07 -5.96 8.45
N SER A 10 -5.85 -5.75 7.98
CA SER A 10 -4.66 -5.65 8.83
C SER A 10 -4.43 -4.23 9.35
N ALA A 11 -3.74 -4.12 10.47
CA ALA A 11 -3.29 -2.84 11.00
C ALA A 11 -2.13 -2.28 10.16
N VAL A 12 -2.03 -0.96 10.10
CA VAL A 12 -0.88 -0.27 9.50
C VAL A 12 0.29 -0.35 10.47
N ALA A 13 1.49 -0.65 9.97
CA ALA A 13 2.67 -0.82 10.82
C ALA A 13 3.11 0.48 11.51
N TYR A 14 2.97 1.60 10.81
CA TYR A 14 3.27 2.93 11.33
C TYR A 14 2.45 3.95 10.54
N PRO A 15 1.92 5.02 11.16
CA PRO A 15 1.12 6.01 10.43
C PRO A 15 1.85 6.59 9.21
N GLY A 16 1.30 6.31 8.04
CA GLY A 16 1.87 6.74 6.76
C GLY A 16 2.97 5.84 6.19
N TYR A 17 3.30 4.72 6.86
CA TYR A 17 4.34 3.79 6.40
C TYR A 17 3.79 2.38 6.30
N MET A 18 3.86 1.83 5.12
CA MET A 18 3.58 0.43 4.83
C MET A 18 4.51 -0.05 3.73
N HIS A 19 4.80 -1.31 3.69
CA HIS A 19 5.59 -1.91 2.61
C HIS A 19 5.35 -3.40 2.54
N ALA A 20 5.14 -3.90 1.33
CA ALA A 20 4.86 -5.31 1.09
C ALA A 20 3.78 -5.86 2.03
N ASP A 21 2.80 -5.03 2.37
CA ASP A 21 1.72 -5.33 3.29
C ASP A 21 0.52 -5.98 2.58
N GLU A 22 -0.62 -6.02 3.25
CA GLU A 22 -1.86 -6.55 2.69
C GLU A 22 -2.27 -5.83 1.39
N VAL A 23 -2.14 -4.51 1.34
CA VAL A 23 -2.57 -3.72 0.18
C VAL A 23 -1.63 -3.91 -1.00
N GLU A 24 -0.33 -3.71 -0.80
CA GLU A 24 0.66 -3.84 -1.87
C GLU A 24 0.74 -5.26 -2.40
N THR A 25 0.72 -6.26 -1.53
CA THR A 25 0.73 -7.66 -1.94
C THR A 25 -0.55 -8.05 -2.69
N SER A 26 -1.70 -7.54 -2.26
CA SER A 26 -2.96 -7.73 -2.98
C SER A 26 -2.92 -7.13 -4.38
N LEU A 27 -2.36 -5.93 -4.53
CA LEU A 27 -2.15 -5.30 -5.83
C LEU A 27 -1.29 -6.17 -6.74
N MET A 28 -0.19 -6.71 -6.23
CA MET A 28 0.69 -7.60 -6.99
C MET A 28 0.00 -8.90 -7.37
N LEU A 29 -0.82 -9.47 -6.49
CA LEU A 29 -1.61 -10.67 -6.82
C LEU A 29 -2.60 -10.43 -7.95
N ALA A 30 -3.16 -9.22 -8.04
CA ALA A 30 -4.08 -8.85 -9.12
C ALA A 30 -3.36 -8.55 -10.44
N LEU A 31 -2.21 -7.90 -10.38
CA LEU A 31 -1.52 -7.36 -11.57
C LEU A 31 -0.43 -8.28 -12.11
N ALA A 32 0.31 -8.95 -11.24
CA ALA A 32 1.46 -9.76 -11.60
C ALA A 32 1.68 -10.92 -10.60
N PRO A 33 0.72 -11.86 -10.50
CA PRO A 33 0.77 -12.93 -9.50
C PRO A 33 2.00 -13.84 -9.63
N GLU A 34 2.58 -13.94 -10.81
CA GLU A 34 3.79 -14.73 -11.07
C GLU A 34 5.01 -14.25 -10.29
N PHE A 35 5.00 -13.01 -9.80
CA PHE A 35 6.09 -12.46 -8.99
C PHE A 35 5.83 -12.55 -7.48
N VAL A 36 4.73 -13.17 -7.06
CA VAL A 36 4.36 -13.28 -5.65
C VAL A 36 4.47 -14.72 -5.17
N ASN A 37 5.18 -14.94 -4.08
CA ASN A 37 5.24 -16.23 -3.41
C ASN A 37 4.58 -16.12 -2.03
N MET A 38 3.28 -16.40 -1.97
CA MET A 38 2.50 -16.32 -0.72
C MET A 38 2.98 -17.30 0.36
N ALA A 39 3.67 -18.39 -0.03
CA ALA A 39 4.23 -19.33 0.95
C ALA A 39 5.28 -18.68 1.86
N GLU A 40 5.91 -17.60 1.40
CA GLU A 40 6.89 -16.85 2.17
C GLU A 40 6.33 -15.60 2.86
N ALA A 41 5.04 -15.33 2.69
CA ALA A 41 4.41 -14.18 3.32
C ALA A 41 4.45 -14.30 4.85
N ARG A 42 4.81 -13.22 5.52
CA ARG A 42 4.79 -13.11 6.98
C ARG A 42 4.45 -11.71 7.42
N ALA A 43 3.64 -11.61 8.46
CA ALA A 43 3.38 -10.34 9.10
C ALA A 43 4.64 -9.84 9.81
N HIS A 44 4.91 -8.55 9.71
CA HIS A 44 5.99 -7.92 10.44
C HIS A 44 5.61 -6.50 10.86
N TYR A 45 5.59 -6.28 12.16
CA TYR A 45 5.31 -5.00 12.80
C TYR A 45 6.52 -4.63 13.65
N PRO A 46 7.58 -4.08 13.04
CA PRO A 46 8.79 -3.77 13.78
C PRO A 46 8.57 -2.66 14.78
N GLU A 47 9.40 -2.62 15.81
CA GLU A 47 9.46 -1.50 16.72
C GLU A 47 10.24 -0.37 16.05
N PHE A 48 9.57 0.78 15.87
CA PHE A 48 10.19 1.93 15.22
C PHE A 48 10.93 2.78 16.24
N PRO A 49 12.18 3.20 15.95
CA PRO A 49 12.88 4.15 16.82
C PRO A 49 12.09 5.45 16.98
N HIS A 50 12.18 6.08 18.15
CA HIS A 50 11.45 7.33 18.44
C HIS A 50 11.81 8.47 17.50
N ASN A 51 13.01 8.45 16.92
CA ASN A 51 13.50 9.46 15.98
C ASN A 51 13.31 9.06 14.50
N PHE A 52 12.55 8.00 14.24
CA PHE A 52 12.33 7.46 12.90
C PHE A 52 11.89 8.52 11.87
N ARG A 53 11.07 9.48 12.27
CA ARG A 53 10.56 10.54 11.38
C ARG A 53 11.54 11.66 11.12
N TYR A 54 12.61 11.75 11.92
CA TYR A 54 13.49 12.92 11.93
C TYR A 54 14.88 12.64 11.41
N GLN A 55 15.23 11.38 11.19
CA GLN A 55 16.55 10.97 10.73
C GLN A 55 16.45 9.92 9.64
N PRO A 56 17.26 10.03 8.58
CA PRO A 56 17.39 8.96 7.61
C PRO A 56 17.89 7.68 8.29
N MET A 57 17.25 6.55 7.96
CA MET A 57 17.63 5.25 8.50
C MET A 57 17.69 4.22 7.37
N ARG A 58 18.58 3.25 7.52
CA ARG A 58 18.57 2.09 6.65
C ARG A 58 17.44 1.15 7.06
N TRP A 59 16.83 0.49 6.10
CA TRP A 59 15.77 -0.48 6.38
C TRP A 59 16.20 -1.56 7.38
N THR A 60 17.47 -2.02 7.28
CA THR A 60 18.02 -3.04 8.18
C THR A 60 18.10 -2.61 9.64
N GLU A 61 17.98 -1.31 9.92
CA GLU A 61 18.01 -0.80 11.29
C GLU A 61 16.68 -1.00 12.02
N PHE A 62 15.56 -1.20 11.30
CA PHE A 62 14.25 -1.36 11.92
C PHE A 62 13.42 -2.51 11.34
N SER A 63 13.79 -3.09 10.21
CA SER A 63 13.05 -4.21 9.63
C SER A 63 13.98 -5.33 9.19
N ALA A 64 13.75 -6.53 9.76
CA ALA A 64 14.50 -7.72 9.41
C ALA A 64 14.06 -8.34 8.07
N TYR A 65 12.82 -8.08 7.65
CA TYR A 65 12.20 -8.79 6.52
C TYR A 65 11.80 -7.86 5.38
N ALA A 66 12.04 -6.58 5.49
CA ALA A 66 11.58 -5.56 4.55
C ALA A 66 10.04 -5.58 4.35
N VAL A 67 9.30 -6.03 5.36
CA VAL A 67 7.82 -6.01 5.39
C VAL A 67 7.40 -5.08 6.51
N LEU A 68 6.45 -4.19 6.21
CA LEU A 68 5.80 -3.32 7.20
C LEU A 68 4.29 -3.53 7.09
N GLY A 69 3.75 -4.43 7.88
CA GLY A 69 2.33 -4.81 7.87
C GLY A 69 2.13 -6.32 7.76
N ASP A 70 1.01 -6.72 7.19
CA ASP A 70 0.62 -8.13 7.12
C ASP A 70 0.20 -8.59 5.72
N PRO A 71 1.15 -9.09 4.92
CA PRO A 71 0.84 -9.62 3.59
C PRO A 71 0.08 -10.95 3.62
N THR A 72 0.01 -11.64 4.76
CA THR A 72 -0.69 -12.93 4.86
C THR A 72 -2.20 -12.80 4.61
N LEU A 73 -2.76 -11.60 4.78
CA LEU A 73 -4.17 -11.29 4.56
C LEU A 73 -4.46 -10.80 3.14
N ALA A 74 -3.44 -10.74 2.30
CA ALA A 74 -3.59 -10.31 0.91
C ALA A 74 -4.39 -11.31 0.08
N SER A 75 -5.13 -10.82 -0.91
CA SER A 75 -5.83 -11.64 -1.88
C SER A 75 -5.93 -10.95 -3.24
N GLU A 76 -6.08 -11.74 -4.30
CA GLU A 76 -6.32 -11.23 -5.64
C GLU A 76 -7.61 -10.40 -5.69
N GLU A 77 -8.67 -10.86 -5.01
CA GLU A 77 -9.95 -10.14 -4.95
C GLU A 77 -9.80 -8.75 -4.36
N LYS A 78 -9.09 -8.62 -3.23
CA LYS A 78 -8.77 -7.32 -2.64
C LYS A 78 -7.96 -6.47 -3.60
N GLY A 79 -6.97 -7.05 -4.25
CA GLY A 79 -6.12 -6.37 -5.22
C GLY A 79 -6.92 -5.79 -6.39
N ARG A 80 -7.84 -6.55 -6.96
CA ARG A 80 -8.73 -6.08 -8.04
C ARG A 80 -9.57 -4.88 -7.58
N ALA A 81 -10.11 -4.93 -6.38
CA ALA A 81 -10.88 -3.82 -5.82
C ALA A 81 -10.01 -2.58 -5.59
N PHE A 82 -8.79 -2.75 -5.11
CA PHE A 82 -7.84 -1.65 -4.91
C PHE A 82 -7.43 -1.01 -6.23
N VAL A 83 -7.13 -1.82 -7.25
CA VAL A 83 -6.80 -1.32 -8.60
C VAL A 83 -7.96 -0.53 -9.19
N ALA A 84 -9.18 -1.06 -9.12
CA ALA A 84 -10.37 -0.39 -9.64
C ALA A 84 -10.57 0.98 -8.98
N ARG A 85 -10.38 1.05 -7.66
CA ARG A 85 -10.53 2.30 -6.92
C ARG A 85 -9.41 3.29 -7.22
N ALA A 86 -8.17 2.83 -7.29
CA ALA A 86 -7.04 3.68 -7.64
C ALA A 86 -7.20 4.28 -9.05
N LEU A 87 -7.64 3.46 -10.00
CA LEU A 87 -7.91 3.91 -11.37
C LEU A 87 -9.01 4.96 -11.42
N ALA A 88 -10.15 4.71 -10.75
CA ALA A 88 -11.27 5.65 -10.72
C ALA A 88 -10.86 6.98 -10.08
N THR A 89 -10.14 6.95 -8.98
CA THR A 89 -9.66 8.15 -8.28
C THR A 89 -8.67 8.94 -9.13
N THR A 90 -7.73 8.26 -9.78
CA THR A 90 -6.73 8.88 -10.65
C THR A 90 -7.39 9.55 -11.85
N LEU A 91 -8.32 8.87 -12.51
CA LEU A 91 -9.06 9.44 -13.66
C LEU A 91 -9.89 10.66 -13.24
N ALA A 92 -10.56 10.60 -12.10
CA ALA A 92 -11.33 11.74 -11.59
C ALA A 92 -10.42 12.95 -11.31
N SER A 93 -9.25 12.74 -10.73
CA SER A 93 -8.26 13.79 -10.47
C SER A 93 -7.75 14.42 -11.76
N ILE A 94 -7.43 13.61 -12.76
CA ILE A 94 -6.95 14.10 -14.07
C ILE A 94 -8.04 14.93 -14.73
N ARG A 95 -9.28 14.43 -14.79
CA ARG A 95 -10.41 15.14 -15.40
C ARG A 95 -10.68 16.45 -14.69
N HIS A 96 -10.65 16.47 -13.37
CA HIS A 96 -10.82 17.69 -12.59
C HIS A 96 -9.74 18.72 -12.91
N HIS A 97 -8.49 18.29 -12.95
CA HIS A 97 -7.36 19.17 -13.27
C HIS A 97 -7.47 19.77 -14.67
N LEU A 98 -7.80 18.96 -15.68
CA LEU A 98 -7.99 19.43 -17.05
C LEU A 98 -9.15 20.44 -17.14
N THR A 99 -10.24 20.23 -16.42
CA THR A 99 -11.38 21.14 -16.38
C THR A 99 -11.00 22.47 -15.72
N GLN A 100 -10.20 22.46 -14.65
CA GLN A 100 -9.71 23.69 -14.01
C GLN A 100 -8.77 24.46 -14.95
N GLY A 101 -7.83 23.80 -15.59
CA GLY A 101 -6.94 24.42 -16.56
C GLY A 101 -7.69 25.10 -17.70
N ALA A 102 -8.76 24.50 -18.21
CA ALA A 102 -9.61 25.08 -19.24
C ALA A 102 -10.38 26.34 -18.79
N ARG A 103 -10.59 26.52 -17.47
CA ARG A 103 -11.25 27.71 -16.93
C ARG A 103 -10.30 28.88 -16.71
N ASP A 104 -9.02 28.60 -16.50
CA ASP A 104 -8.01 29.61 -16.26
C ASP A 104 -7.48 30.23 -17.57
N ASP A 105 -7.76 29.64 -18.69
CA ASP A 105 -7.49 30.17 -20.05
C ASP A 105 -8.63 31.07 -20.53
#